data_32d90bd293cd137f06b15ec14f2a6c8f
#
_entry.id   32d90bd293cd137f06b15ec14f2a6c8f
#
_cell.length_a   1.000
_cell.length_b   1.000
_cell.length_c   1.000
_cell.angle_alpha   90.00
_cell.angle_beta   90.00
_cell.angle_gamma   90.00
#
_symmetry.space_group_name_H-M   'P 1'
#
loop_
_entity.id
_entity.type
_entity.pdbx_description
1 polymer ?
#
loop_
_entity_poly.entity_id
_entity_poly.type
_entity_poly.pdbx_seq_one_letter_code
_entity_poly.pdbx_strand_id
1 'polypeptide(L)'
;MGLFDRLEAGIERAVQGTFAKHLRSAVHPVEIASTIRRAMDDRAVSSSGRAIVPNVFTIELSPGDYDRLHPDLANVEMDLVAAAEEHCDGQRYQPAGPID
;
A
#
# COMPACT_ATOMS: atom_id res chain seq x y z
N MET A 1 -11.55 6.70 -2.24
CA MET A 1 -10.98 5.49 -1.99
C MET A 1 -9.55 5.50 -2.27
N GLY A 2 -8.78 4.73 -1.68
CA GLY A 2 -7.39 4.87 -1.77
C GLY A 2 -6.71 3.94 -2.71
N LEU A 3 -6.61 2.70 -2.32
CA LEU A 3 -5.69 1.80 -2.96
C LEU A 3 -5.94 1.53 -4.43
N PHE A 4 -7.18 1.50 -4.84
CA PHE A 4 -7.48 1.04 -6.19
C PHE A 4 -8.14 2.10 -7.07
N ASP A 5 -8.35 3.30 -6.54
CA ASP A 5 -9.00 4.33 -7.28
C ASP A 5 -8.13 5.10 -8.21
N ARG A 6 -6.83 5.14 -7.92
CA ARG A 6 -5.97 6.01 -8.67
C ARG A 6 -5.12 5.22 -9.57
N LEU A 7 -5.44 5.20 -10.79
CA LEU A 7 -4.65 4.55 -11.78
C LEU A 7 -3.91 5.59 -12.54
N GLU A 8 -2.97 6.20 -11.90
CA GLU A 8 -2.22 7.24 -12.54
C GLU A 8 -1.03 6.65 -13.13
N ALA A 9 -1.20 6.14 -14.28
CA ALA A 9 -0.16 5.44 -14.95
C ALA A 9 1.08 6.26 -15.07
N GLY A 10 2.17 5.64 -14.81
CA GLY A 10 3.44 6.24 -15.04
C GLY A 10 3.89 7.24 -14.04
N ILE A 11 3.14 7.45 -13.01
CA ILE A 11 3.56 8.37 -12.04
C ILE A 11 4.25 7.70 -10.94
N GLU A 12 5.51 7.70 -11.00
CA GLU A 12 6.26 7.21 -9.96
C GLU A 12 6.84 8.32 -9.27
N ARG A 13 6.10 9.05 -8.48
CA ARG A 13 6.61 10.13 -7.80
C ARG A 13 7.23 9.71 -6.55
N ALA A 14 8.42 10.14 -6.30
CA ALA A 14 9.04 9.93 -5.04
C ALA A 14 8.53 10.97 -4.08
N VAL A 15 7.24 10.99 -3.90
CA VAL A 15 6.63 11.91 -2.97
C VAL A 15 6.58 11.23 -1.63
N GLN A 16 7.01 11.92 -0.60
CA GLN A 16 6.99 11.37 0.73
C GLN A 16 5.56 10.98 1.08
N GLY A 17 5.40 9.80 1.63
CA GLY A 17 4.10 9.32 2.03
C GLY A 17 3.34 8.55 0.98
N THR A 18 3.83 8.53 -0.26
CA THR A 18 3.13 7.86 -1.35
C THR A 18 3.97 6.77 -1.96
N PHE A 19 3.35 5.65 -2.22
CA PHE A 19 4.00 4.52 -2.88
C PHE A 19 3.06 3.99 -3.96
N ALA A 20 3.57 3.81 -5.16
CA ALA A 20 2.80 3.26 -6.27
C ALA A 20 3.52 2.06 -6.84
N LYS A 21 2.77 1.02 -7.14
CA LYS A 21 3.34 -0.21 -7.64
C LYS A 21 2.41 -0.88 -8.61
N HIS A 22 2.97 -1.31 -9.75
CA HIS A 22 2.25 -2.13 -10.70
C HIS A 22 2.58 -3.59 -10.40
N LEU A 23 1.57 -4.40 -10.12
CA LEU A 23 1.77 -5.79 -9.77
C LEU A 23 1.50 -6.69 -10.96
N ARG A 24 2.21 -7.80 -10.99
CA ARG A 24 2.05 -8.76 -12.07
C ARG A 24 0.69 -9.46 -11.98
N SER A 25 0.34 -10.23 -13.01
CA SER A 25 -0.94 -10.91 -13.06
C SER A 25 -1.07 -12.00 -12.03
N ALA A 26 -2.30 -12.35 -11.70
CA ALA A 26 -2.67 -13.41 -10.76
C ALA A 26 -2.18 -13.13 -9.35
N VAL A 27 -2.23 -11.88 -8.95
CA VAL A 27 -1.77 -11.50 -7.63
C VAL A 27 -2.85 -11.83 -6.59
N HIS A 28 -2.40 -12.25 -5.43
CA HIS A 28 -3.27 -12.52 -4.28
C HIS A 28 -3.22 -11.35 -3.32
N PRO A 29 -4.30 -11.06 -2.58
CA PRO A 29 -4.26 -9.99 -1.57
C PRO A 29 -3.13 -10.15 -0.56
N VAL A 30 -2.76 -11.39 -0.23
CA VAL A 30 -1.64 -11.63 0.67
C VAL A 30 -0.34 -11.08 0.07
N GLU A 31 -0.18 -11.19 -1.24
CA GLU A 31 1.01 -10.67 -1.90
C GLU A 31 1.01 -9.14 -1.91
N ILE A 32 -0.18 -8.55 -2.05
CA ILE A 32 -0.28 -7.10 -1.99
C ILE A 32 0.09 -6.61 -0.60
N ALA A 33 -0.39 -7.29 0.42
CA ALA A 33 -0.06 -6.93 1.80
C ALA A 33 1.44 -7.02 2.05
N SER A 34 2.08 -8.06 1.54
CA SER A 34 3.52 -8.21 1.67
C SER A 34 4.27 -7.09 0.98
N THR A 35 3.80 -6.69 -0.20
CA THR A 35 4.40 -5.60 -0.95
C THR A 35 4.29 -4.30 -0.17
N ILE A 36 3.14 -4.05 0.46
CA ILE A 36 2.94 -2.84 1.24
C ILE A 36 3.89 -2.83 2.44
N ARG A 37 3.99 -3.94 3.16
CA ARG A 37 4.89 -4.02 4.31
C ARG A 37 6.34 -3.81 3.90
N ARG A 38 6.74 -4.40 2.78
CA ARG A 38 8.10 -4.23 2.31
C ARG A 38 8.37 -2.79 1.89
N ALA A 39 7.38 -2.14 1.27
CA ALA A 39 7.53 -0.76 0.88
C ALA A 39 7.70 0.14 2.09
N MET A 40 6.97 -0.13 3.17
CA MET A 40 7.15 0.62 4.40
C MET A 40 8.56 0.45 4.94
N ASP A 41 9.05 -0.79 4.98
CA ASP A 41 10.39 -1.04 5.49
C ASP A 41 11.45 -0.36 4.64
N ASP A 42 11.30 -0.42 3.32
CA ASP A 42 12.30 0.13 2.42
C ASP A 42 12.31 1.65 2.39
N ARG A 43 11.18 2.26 2.70
CA ARG A 43 11.05 3.70 2.60
C ARG A 43 10.94 4.40 3.96
N ALA A 44 11.22 3.69 5.03
CA ALA A 44 11.18 4.28 6.36
C ALA A 44 12.28 5.32 6.49
N VAL A 45 11.93 6.48 7.00
CA VAL A 45 12.87 7.59 7.18
C VAL A 45 12.90 7.96 8.66
N SER A 46 14.07 7.96 9.25
CA SER A 46 14.20 8.33 10.65
C SER A 46 13.96 9.82 10.85
N SER A 47 13.15 10.13 11.83
CA SER A 47 12.86 11.51 12.14
C SER A 47 12.53 11.62 13.61
N SER A 48 13.34 12.34 14.36
CA SER A 48 13.12 12.60 15.78
C SER A 48 12.88 11.31 16.58
N GLY A 49 13.69 10.30 16.30
CA GLY A 49 13.61 9.05 17.04
C GLY A 49 12.51 8.12 16.59
N ARG A 50 11.81 8.47 15.52
CA ARG A 50 10.79 7.62 14.95
C ARG A 50 11.09 7.35 13.50
N ALA A 51 10.55 6.26 12.99
CA ALA A 51 10.65 5.96 11.57
C ALA A 51 9.32 6.32 10.92
N ILE A 52 9.36 7.26 10.00
CA ILE A 52 8.17 7.69 9.27
C ILE A 52 8.08 6.85 8.01
N VAL A 53 6.90 6.30 7.74
CA VAL A 53 6.69 5.42 6.59
C VAL A 53 5.57 5.95 5.70
N PRO A 54 5.53 5.52 4.45
CA PRO A 54 4.43 5.90 3.55
C PRO A 54 3.07 5.52 4.12
N ASN A 55 2.07 6.32 3.81
CA ASN A 55 0.71 6.06 4.26
C ASN A 55 -0.29 5.95 3.11
N VAL A 56 0.11 6.31 1.89
CA VAL A 56 -0.78 6.20 0.73
C VAL A 56 -0.17 5.24 -0.26
N PHE A 57 -0.94 4.22 -0.63
CA PHE A 57 -0.46 3.16 -1.51
C PHE A 57 -1.37 3.06 -2.72
N THR A 58 -0.79 3.22 -3.89
CA THR A 58 -1.52 3.06 -5.14
C THR A 58 -1.06 1.77 -5.79
N ILE A 59 -1.98 0.84 -5.93
CA ILE A 59 -1.67 -0.48 -6.47
C ILE A 59 -2.35 -0.61 -7.83
N GLU A 60 -1.56 -0.87 -8.87
CA GLU A 60 -2.09 -1.09 -10.20
C GLU A 60 -2.22 -2.57 -10.44
N LEU A 61 -3.38 -3.00 -10.79
CA LEU A 61 -3.66 -4.41 -11.06
C LEU A 61 -3.84 -4.62 -12.55
N SER A 62 -3.52 -5.83 -13.02
CA SER A 62 -3.86 -6.18 -14.38
C SER A 62 -5.39 -6.20 -14.51
N PRO A 63 -5.93 -6.02 -15.73
CA PRO A 63 -7.38 -6.06 -15.89
C PRO A 63 -8.02 -7.34 -15.37
N GLY A 64 -7.36 -8.46 -15.57
CA GLY A 64 -7.90 -9.72 -15.07
C GLY A 64 -7.93 -9.79 -13.57
N ASP A 65 -6.89 -9.28 -12.92
CA ASP A 65 -6.85 -9.26 -11.47
C ASP A 65 -7.87 -8.27 -10.92
N TYR A 66 -8.02 -7.13 -11.55
CA TYR A 66 -9.01 -6.16 -11.12
C TYR A 66 -10.41 -6.77 -11.20
N ASP A 67 -10.72 -7.44 -12.31
CA ASP A 67 -12.02 -8.07 -12.45
C ASP A 67 -12.25 -9.14 -11.41
N ARG A 68 -11.23 -9.93 -11.12
CA ARG A 68 -11.33 -11.01 -10.15
C ARG A 68 -11.54 -10.48 -8.74
N LEU A 69 -10.87 -9.40 -8.38
CA LEU A 69 -10.93 -8.86 -7.03
C LEU A 69 -12.05 -7.85 -6.83
N HIS A 70 -12.58 -7.32 -7.92
CA HIS A 70 -13.54 -6.23 -7.86
C HIS A 70 -14.77 -6.51 -7.00
N PRO A 71 -15.38 -7.70 -7.07
CA PRO A 71 -16.60 -7.95 -6.28
C PRO A 71 -16.37 -7.84 -4.77
N ASP A 72 -15.13 -8.03 -4.32
CA ASP A 72 -14.81 -8.00 -2.91
C ASP A 72 -13.83 -6.89 -2.58
N LEU A 73 -13.76 -5.90 -3.44
CA LEU A 73 -12.72 -4.89 -3.35
C LEU A 73 -12.72 -4.12 -2.05
N ALA A 74 -13.90 -3.78 -1.54
CA ALA A 74 -13.98 -3.03 -0.29
C ALA A 74 -13.39 -3.83 0.87
N ASN A 75 -13.65 -5.13 0.91
CA ASN A 75 -13.09 -5.97 1.96
C ASN A 75 -11.58 -6.13 1.78
N VAL A 76 -11.12 -6.26 0.54
CA VAL A 76 -9.70 -6.36 0.28
C VAL A 76 -8.99 -5.10 0.75
N GLU A 77 -9.55 -3.93 0.45
CA GLU A 77 -8.95 -2.68 0.90
C GLU A 77 -8.90 -2.59 2.41
N MET A 78 -9.97 -2.97 3.08
CA MET A 78 -9.99 -2.94 4.53
C MET A 78 -8.94 -3.86 5.12
N ASP A 79 -8.79 -5.04 4.55
CA ASP A 79 -7.80 -5.98 5.04
C ASP A 79 -6.38 -5.45 4.82
N LEU A 80 -6.15 -4.79 3.68
CA LEU A 80 -4.83 -4.24 3.39
C LEU A 80 -4.49 -3.09 4.33
N VAL A 81 -5.46 -2.23 4.61
CA VAL A 81 -5.24 -1.14 5.55
C VAL A 81 -4.96 -1.70 6.94
N ALA A 82 -5.72 -2.71 7.35
CA ALA A 82 -5.50 -3.33 8.66
C ALA A 82 -4.12 -3.97 8.75
N ALA A 83 -3.67 -4.62 7.67
CA ALA A 83 -2.34 -5.23 7.65
C ALA A 83 -1.26 -4.17 7.76
N ALA A 84 -1.45 -3.05 7.08
CA ALA A 84 -0.48 -1.96 7.12
C ALA A 84 -0.42 -1.35 8.53
N GLU A 85 -1.58 -1.15 9.15
CA GLU A 85 -1.62 -0.61 10.49
C GLU A 85 -0.97 -1.55 11.50
N GLU A 86 -1.21 -2.83 11.35
CA GLU A 86 -0.62 -3.81 12.22
C GLU A 86 0.90 -3.82 12.08
N HIS A 87 1.39 -3.69 10.85
CA HIS A 87 2.82 -3.66 10.62
C HIS A 87 3.44 -2.41 11.26
N CYS A 88 2.77 -1.28 11.16
CA CYS A 88 3.23 -0.06 11.81
C CYS A 88 3.31 -0.24 13.32
N ASP A 89 2.30 -0.86 13.91
CA ASP A 89 2.30 -1.09 15.35
C ASP A 89 3.44 -2.02 15.74
N GLY A 90 3.65 -3.09 15.00
CA GLY A 90 4.68 -4.06 15.32
C GLY A 90 6.08 -3.52 15.19
N GLN A 91 6.30 -2.64 14.19
CA GLN A 91 7.62 -2.08 13.95
C GLN A 91 7.81 -0.71 14.59
N ARG A 92 6.77 -0.19 15.24
CA ARG A 92 6.76 1.14 15.84
C ARG A 92 7.02 2.21 14.80
N TYR A 93 6.44 2.04 13.64
CA TYR A 93 6.49 3.03 12.58
C TYR A 93 5.43 4.09 12.79
N GLN A 94 5.71 5.28 12.27
CA GLN A 94 4.76 6.38 12.28
C GLN A 94 4.35 6.63 10.84
N PRO A 95 3.11 6.33 10.47
CA PRO A 95 2.66 6.66 9.11
C PRO A 95 2.67 8.16 8.91
N ALA A 96 2.94 8.60 7.69
CA ALA A 96 2.98 10.02 7.38
C ALA A 96 1.58 10.66 7.47
N GLY A 97 0.54 9.85 7.54
CA GLY A 97 -0.83 10.29 7.70
C GLY A 97 -1.70 9.05 7.80
N PRO A 98 -3.03 9.19 7.72
CA PRO A 98 -3.90 8.02 7.76
C PRO A 98 -3.57 7.09 6.59
N ILE A 99 -3.60 5.80 6.86
CA ILE A 99 -3.28 4.82 5.83
C ILE A 99 -4.43 4.69 4.85
N ASP A 100 -4.09 4.73 3.57
CA ASP A 100 -5.08 4.69 2.51
C ASP A 100 -4.61 3.88 1.33
#